data_75b47e8e53fa2892cf14aca67cfd81a6
#
_entry.id   75b47e8e53fa2892cf14aca67cfd81a6
#
_cell.length_a   1.000
_cell.length_b   1.000
_cell.length_c   1.000
_cell.angle_alpha   90.00
_cell.angle_beta   90.00
_cell.angle_gamma   90.00
#
_symmetry.space_group_name_H-M   'P 1'
#
loop_
_entity.id
_entity.type
_entity.pdbx_description
1 polymer ?
#
loop_
_entity_poly.entity_id
_entity_poly.type
_entity_poly.pdbx_seq_one_letter_code
_entity_poly.pdbx_strand_id
1 'polypeptide(L)'
;LRWLVWFSILAAMRRALPLFALFALLACDRNPHAGPQPVANDPAFAGQKTTEPAPARAAVDPAAGACAQASLALPADAVIATIDGTPLTFADLGEGAARAEADALRTYCQAVATARQDALNNAIDKQLIERAAKAAGSPSIEAYMQAKVEAAGGEPSEEELLAFYNKHASPEAPPFEAVRQQVVEAMVEERTRGTIDALVAEARKGATISQNLPDVRPPPLDLSITDDQPSKGDPAGVISVVEFSDFECPYCSRAADTLTGLVGRYPQKVRFAFRHFPLSFHPNARPAAEHSVCAQEQGKFWEFHDLVFRNQRGLSGEKLGELAAEAGMDSAKLSECLGSGRARAKVDADYAKGLEVGVQGTPSFYINGQAYAGNPTVEAIGAAIDAELARAGS
;
A
#
# COMPACT_ATOMS: atom_id res chain seq x y z
N LEU A 1 -18.29 -11.68 1.53
CA LEU A 1 -19.66 -11.16 1.78
C LEU A 1 -20.07 -10.10 0.75
N ARG A 2 -19.19 -9.18 0.34
CA ARG A 2 -19.47 -8.25 -0.78
C ARG A 2 -19.91 -8.99 -2.06
N TRP A 3 -19.31 -10.15 -2.36
CA TRP A 3 -19.65 -10.98 -3.52
C TRP A 3 -20.93 -11.80 -3.35
N LEU A 4 -21.24 -12.28 -2.16
CA LEU A 4 -22.46 -13.11 -1.90
C LEU A 4 -23.74 -12.27 -1.86
N VAL A 5 -23.71 -11.08 -1.30
CA VAL A 5 -24.84 -10.14 -1.34
C VAL A 5 -25.10 -9.68 -2.78
N TRP A 6 -24.03 -9.50 -3.57
CA TRP A 6 -24.09 -9.15 -4.99
C TRP A 6 -24.79 -10.23 -5.84
N PHE A 7 -24.46 -11.50 -5.64
CA PHE A 7 -25.09 -12.60 -6.37
C PHE A 7 -26.57 -12.74 -6.04
N SER A 8 -26.99 -12.48 -4.81
CA SER A 8 -28.40 -12.56 -4.41
C SER A 8 -29.24 -11.41 -4.95
N ILE A 9 -28.70 -10.18 -5.01
CA ILE A 9 -29.41 -9.01 -5.58
C ILE A 9 -29.51 -9.12 -7.10
N LEU A 10 -28.44 -9.52 -7.80
CA LEU A 10 -28.46 -9.78 -9.26
C LEU A 10 -29.40 -10.94 -9.64
N ALA A 11 -29.50 -11.99 -8.83
CA ALA A 11 -30.42 -13.10 -9.06
C ALA A 11 -31.88 -12.69 -8.92
N ALA A 12 -32.18 -11.74 -8.02
CA ALA A 12 -33.54 -11.20 -7.87
C ALA A 12 -33.94 -10.29 -9.03
N MET A 13 -33.00 -9.49 -9.57
CA MET A 13 -33.24 -8.62 -10.73
C MET A 13 -33.36 -9.39 -12.05
N ARG A 14 -32.69 -10.55 -12.19
CA ARG A 14 -32.81 -11.41 -13.39
C ARG A 14 -34.17 -12.11 -13.56
N ARG A 15 -35.02 -12.14 -12.54
CA ARG A 15 -36.38 -12.72 -12.66
C ARG A 15 -37.40 -11.81 -13.34
N ALA A 16 -37.04 -10.57 -13.63
CA ALA A 16 -37.94 -9.57 -14.28
C ALA A 16 -37.68 -9.35 -15.78
N LEU A 17 -36.75 -10.07 -16.43
CA LEU A 17 -36.49 -9.94 -17.86
C LEU A 17 -36.58 -11.29 -18.58
N PRO A 18 -37.24 -11.38 -19.76
CA PRO A 18 -37.39 -12.63 -20.49
C PRO A 18 -36.09 -13.04 -21.20
N LEU A 19 -35.91 -14.38 -21.27
CA LEU A 19 -34.85 -15.10 -21.94
C LEU A 19 -34.50 -14.55 -23.34
N PHE A 20 -33.21 -14.25 -23.58
CA PHE A 20 -32.58 -14.51 -24.88
C PHE A 20 -31.07 -14.78 -24.78
N ALA A 21 -30.72 -15.93 -25.27
CA ALA A 21 -29.52 -16.38 -25.97
C ALA A 21 -28.14 -16.32 -25.28
N LEU A 22 -27.65 -17.54 -25.01
CA LEU A 22 -26.25 -18.00 -25.01
C LEU A 22 -25.45 -17.48 -26.21
N PHE A 23 -24.30 -16.84 -25.94
CA PHE A 23 -23.13 -17.01 -26.82
C PHE A 23 -21.87 -17.05 -25.96
N ALA A 24 -21.17 -18.17 -26.05
CA ALA A 24 -19.87 -18.42 -25.48
C ALA A 24 -18.81 -17.66 -26.27
N LEU A 25 -18.00 -16.84 -25.58
CA LEU A 25 -16.70 -16.44 -26.11
C LEU A 25 -15.63 -16.81 -25.09
N LEU A 26 -14.87 -17.83 -25.49
CA LEU A 26 -13.59 -18.19 -24.89
C LEU A 26 -12.63 -16.99 -25.04
N ALA A 27 -12.32 -16.30 -23.95
CA ALA A 27 -11.15 -15.44 -23.88
C ALA A 27 -10.20 -16.03 -22.84
N CYS A 28 -8.99 -16.31 -23.29
CA CYS A 28 -7.88 -16.82 -22.48
C CYS A 28 -7.51 -15.84 -21.37
N ASP A 29 -7.93 -16.14 -20.16
CA ASP A 29 -7.44 -15.46 -18.95
C ASP A 29 -6.21 -16.23 -18.47
N ARG A 30 -5.03 -15.71 -18.80
CA ARG A 30 -3.76 -16.17 -18.23
C ARG A 30 -3.56 -15.43 -16.91
N ASN A 31 -4.03 -16.04 -15.83
CA ASN A 31 -3.66 -15.63 -14.46
C ASN A 31 -2.29 -16.25 -14.11
N PRO A 32 -1.21 -15.48 -13.95
CA PRO A 32 0.14 -15.99 -13.66
C PRO A 32 0.33 -16.48 -12.21
N HIS A 33 -0.70 -16.50 -11.38
CA HIS A 33 -0.62 -16.87 -9.96
C HIS A 33 -1.46 -18.09 -9.56
N ALA A 34 -1.80 -18.96 -10.51
CA ALA A 34 -2.37 -20.25 -10.16
C ALA A 34 -1.28 -21.19 -9.63
N GLY A 35 -1.21 -21.31 -8.30
CA GLY A 35 -0.45 -22.37 -7.64
C GLY A 35 -0.95 -23.75 -8.05
N PRO A 36 -0.14 -24.81 -7.87
CA PRO A 36 -0.48 -26.16 -8.31
C PRO A 36 -1.79 -26.63 -7.68
N GLN A 37 -2.72 -27.04 -8.52
CA GLN A 37 -3.98 -27.65 -8.09
C GLN A 37 -3.67 -29.01 -7.45
N PRO A 38 -4.37 -29.42 -6.38
CA PRO A 38 -4.19 -30.76 -5.85
C PRO A 38 -4.71 -31.79 -6.85
N VAL A 39 -3.84 -32.70 -7.28
CA VAL A 39 -4.18 -33.87 -8.09
C VAL A 39 -5.09 -34.79 -7.28
N ALA A 40 -6.35 -34.82 -7.59
CA ALA A 40 -7.26 -35.79 -7.06
C ALA A 40 -7.08 -37.11 -7.86
N ASN A 41 -6.95 -38.23 -7.08
CA ASN A 41 -6.96 -39.63 -7.52
C ASN A 41 -5.63 -40.23 -8.03
N ASP A 42 -4.74 -40.51 -7.09
CA ASP A 42 -3.80 -41.61 -7.23
C ASP A 42 -4.32 -42.82 -6.40
N PRO A 43 -4.65 -43.96 -7.00
CA PRO A 43 -5.17 -45.12 -6.30
C PRO A 43 -4.16 -45.88 -5.38
N ALA A 44 -2.92 -45.39 -5.26
CA ALA A 44 -1.88 -46.03 -4.44
C ALA A 44 -1.98 -45.71 -2.93
N PHE A 45 -2.89 -44.85 -2.48
CA PHE A 45 -3.06 -44.46 -1.05
C PHE A 45 -4.37 -44.88 -0.40
N ALA A 46 -5.09 -45.83 -0.98
CA ALA A 46 -6.28 -46.42 -0.36
C ALA A 46 -5.88 -47.51 0.66
N GLY A 47 -5.62 -47.14 1.90
CA GLY A 47 -5.45 -48.16 2.94
C GLY A 47 -4.64 -47.81 4.19
N GLN A 48 -4.84 -46.61 4.77
CA GLN A 48 -4.47 -46.43 6.19
C GLN A 48 -5.53 -45.59 6.91
N LYS A 49 -6.38 -46.31 7.66
CA LYS A 49 -7.21 -45.68 8.71
C LYS A 49 -6.27 -45.42 9.90
N THR A 50 -5.77 -44.22 10.01
CA THR A 50 -5.18 -43.73 11.26
C THR A 50 -6.26 -42.90 11.98
N THR A 51 -6.85 -43.49 13.01
CA THR A 51 -7.65 -42.81 14.01
C THR A 51 -6.74 -42.18 15.05
N GLU A 52 -5.93 -41.20 14.63
CA GLU A 52 -5.29 -40.30 15.58
C GLU A 52 -6.01 -38.95 15.49
N PRO A 53 -6.48 -38.40 16.64
CA PRO A 53 -7.03 -37.06 16.62
C PRO A 53 -5.93 -36.11 16.19
N ALA A 54 -6.22 -35.25 15.22
CA ALA A 54 -5.32 -34.18 14.81
C ALA A 54 -4.83 -33.46 16.07
N PRO A 55 -3.50 -33.19 16.19
CA PRO A 55 -2.97 -32.48 17.33
C PRO A 55 -3.72 -31.14 17.45
N ALA A 56 -4.24 -30.88 18.66
CA ALA A 56 -4.88 -29.63 18.98
C ALA A 56 -3.95 -28.50 18.51
N ARG A 57 -4.43 -27.64 17.62
CA ARG A 57 -3.69 -26.45 17.23
C ARG A 57 -3.24 -25.77 18.51
N ALA A 58 -1.95 -25.68 18.72
CA ALA A 58 -1.37 -24.93 19.82
C ALA A 58 -2.03 -23.53 19.81
N ALA A 59 -2.57 -23.14 20.95
CA ALA A 59 -3.16 -21.82 21.10
C ALA A 59 -2.06 -20.80 20.81
N VAL A 60 -2.16 -20.11 19.70
CA VAL A 60 -1.26 -19.02 19.34
C VAL A 60 -1.45 -17.94 20.39
N ASP A 61 -0.37 -17.57 21.10
CA ASP A 61 -0.39 -16.48 22.07
C ASP A 61 -0.92 -15.21 21.38
N PRO A 62 -2.07 -14.64 21.76
CA PRO A 62 -2.63 -13.48 21.12
C PRO A 62 -1.78 -12.21 21.33
N ALA A 63 -0.84 -12.22 22.29
CA ALA A 63 0.01 -11.08 22.59
C ALA A 63 1.27 -11.00 21.72
N ALA A 64 1.67 -12.08 21.10
CA ALA A 64 2.78 -12.07 20.14
C ALA A 64 2.20 -12.11 18.73
N GLY A 65 2.36 -11.04 17.96
CA GLY A 65 1.85 -10.96 16.59
C GLY A 65 2.15 -12.24 15.81
N ALA A 66 1.11 -12.87 15.25
CA ALA A 66 1.21 -14.21 14.63
C ALA A 66 2.32 -14.31 13.56
N CYS A 67 2.72 -13.18 12.98
CA CYS A 67 3.81 -13.10 12.01
C CYS A 67 5.21 -12.90 12.64
N ALA A 68 5.31 -12.36 13.85
CA ALA A 68 6.59 -12.28 14.56
C ALA A 68 7.03 -13.64 15.09
N GLN A 69 6.10 -14.57 15.29
CA GLN A 69 6.37 -15.95 15.76
C GLN A 69 6.52 -16.96 14.62
N ALA A 70 6.08 -16.65 13.42
CA ALA A 70 6.34 -17.46 12.24
C ALA A 70 7.75 -17.20 11.72
N SER A 71 8.77 -17.49 12.55
CA SER A 71 10.13 -17.66 12.04
C SER A 71 10.11 -18.92 11.16
N LEU A 72 9.73 -18.75 9.91
CA LEU A 72 9.94 -19.75 8.87
C LEU A 72 11.40 -19.76 8.42
N ALA A 73 12.18 -18.76 8.85
CA ALA A 73 13.57 -18.62 8.50
C ALA A 73 14.38 -19.80 9.05
N LEU A 74 15.06 -20.52 8.17
CA LEU A 74 15.99 -21.54 8.55
C LEU A 74 17.20 -20.88 9.25
N PRO A 75 17.77 -21.50 10.31
CA PRO A 75 19.04 -21.06 10.86
C PRO A 75 20.12 -21.00 9.76
N ALA A 76 21.01 -20.02 9.82
CA ALA A 76 22.07 -19.85 8.82
C ALA A 76 22.95 -21.10 8.65
N ASP A 77 23.15 -21.84 9.72
CA ASP A 77 23.92 -23.09 9.79
C ASP A 77 23.10 -24.37 9.48
N ALA A 78 21.80 -24.21 9.18
CA ALA A 78 20.97 -25.36 8.80
C ALA A 78 21.50 -25.99 7.52
N VAL A 79 21.85 -27.30 7.60
CA VAL A 79 22.27 -28.04 6.42
C VAL A 79 21.08 -28.35 5.53
N ILE A 80 21.06 -27.77 4.34
CA ILE A 80 19.98 -27.89 3.36
C ILE A 80 20.25 -28.94 2.28
N ALA A 81 21.53 -29.26 2.06
CA ALA A 81 21.94 -30.29 1.12
C ALA A 81 23.32 -30.83 1.50
N THR A 82 23.73 -31.92 0.85
CA THR A 82 25.09 -32.45 0.97
C THR A 82 25.58 -32.82 -0.43
N ILE A 83 26.76 -32.32 -0.81
CA ILE A 83 27.37 -32.57 -2.12
C ILE A 83 28.67 -33.34 -1.84
N ASP A 84 28.74 -34.59 -2.27
CA ASP A 84 29.91 -35.49 -2.04
C ASP A 84 30.38 -35.53 -0.57
N GLY A 85 29.42 -35.54 0.37
CA GLY A 85 29.70 -35.55 1.81
C GLY A 85 29.97 -34.16 2.42
N THR A 86 30.08 -33.09 1.61
CA THR A 86 30.25 -31.72 2.07
C THR A 86 28.90 -31.07 2.31
N PRO A 87 28.60 -30.57 3.54
CA PRO A 87 27.34 -29.93 3.82
C PRO A 87 27.23 -28.58 3.09
N LEU A 88 26.05 -28.30 2.52
CA LEU A 88 25.62 -27.02 2.04
C LEU A 88 24.63 -26.47 3.05
N THR A 89 24.93 -25.30 3.60
CA THR A 89 24.08 -24.64 4.61
C THR A 89 23.16 -23.61 4.00
N PHE A 90 22.18 -23.12 4.78
CA PHE A 90 21.30 -22.03 4.33
C PHE A 90 22.08 -20.74 4.03
N ALA A 91 23.15 -20.47 4.79
CA ALA A 91 24.04 -19.33 4.53
C ALA A 91 24.72 -19.40 3.16
N ASP A 92 24.99 -20.60 2.65
CA ASP A 92 25.63 -20.79 1.34
C ASP A 92 24.74 -20.42 0.16
N LEU A 93 23.41 -20.26 0.37
CA LEU A 93 22.50 -19.71 -0.64
C LEU A 93 22.71 -18.21 -0.89
N GLY A 94 23.46 -17.55 0.01
CA GLY A 94 23.79 -16.14 -0.07
C GLY A 94 22.63 -15.21 0.35
N GLU A 95 22.96 -13.91 0.37
CA GLU A 95 22.03 -12.85 0.83
C GLU A 95 20.73 -12.79 0.02
N GLY A 96 20.76 -13.19 -1.26
CA GLY A 96 19.58 -13.19 -2.13
C GLY A 96 18.46 -14.11 -1.66
N ALA A 97 18.81 -15.29 -1.11
CA ALA A 97 17.83 -16.24 -0.61
C ALA A 97 17.19 -15.74 0.70
N ALA A 98 18.01 -15.25 1.63
CA ALA A 98 17.52 -14.68 2.88
C ALA A 98 16.58 -13.46 2.64
N ARG A 99 16.93 -12.62 1.65
CA ARG A 99 16.09 -11.51 1.23
C ARG A 99 14.76 -12.00 0.66
N ALA A 100 14.78 -12.94 -0.28
CA ALA A 100 13.57 -13.50 -0.89
C ALA A 100 12.62 -14.11 0.15
N GLU A 101 13.17 -14.81 1.15
CA GLU A 101 12.40 -15.38 2.25
C GLU A 101 11.77 -14.28 3.14
N ALA A 102 12.53 -13.24 3.49
CA ALA A 102 12.03 -12.11 4.26
C ALA A 102 10.92 -11.34 3.52
N ASP A 103 11.04 -11.17 2.21
CA ASP A 103 10.03 -10.52 1.37
C ASP A 103 8.77 -11.36 1.24
N ALA A 104 8.91 -12.68 1.09
CA ALA A 104 7.79 -13.62 1.07
C ALA A 104 7.03 -13.60 2.41
N LEU A 105 7.74 -13.64 3.53
CA LEU A 105 7.16 -13.54 4.87
C LEU A 105 6.41 -12.22 5.06
N ARG A 106 7.00 -11.11 4.64
CA ARG A 106 6.39 -9.77 4.71
C ARG A 106 5.08 -9.72 3.92
N THR A 107 5.11 -10.20 2.68
CA THR A 107 3.93 -10.28 1.81
C THR A 107 2.83 -11.13 2.43
N TYR A 108 3.18 -12.29 2.98
CA TYR A 108 2.24 -13.15 3.68
C TYR A 108 1.61 -12.47 4.89
N CYS A 109 2.41 -11.85 5.75
CA CYS A 109 1.91 -11.15 6.94
C CYS A 109 0.97 -10.01 6.57
N GLN A 110 1.32 -9.24 5.55
CA GLN A 110 0.48 -8.15 5.05
C GLN A 110 -0.84 -8.67 4.48
N ALA A 111 -0.82 -9.76 3.72
CA ALA A 111 -2.03 -10.38 3.20
C ALA A 111 -2.95 -10.89 4.33
N VAL A 112 -2.38 -11.50 5.38
CA VAL A 112 -3.14 -11.96 6.55
C VAL A 112 -3.74 -10.77 7.31
N ALA A 113 -2.97 -9.70 7.53
CA ALA A 113 -3.46 -8.49 8.20
C ALA A 113 -4.63 -7.87 7.44
N THR A 114 -4.46 -7.68 6.12
CA THR A 114 -5.52 -7.16 5.24
C THR A 114 -6.77 -8.02 5.27
N ALA A 115 -6.62 -9.34 5.09
CA ALA A 115 -7.76 -10.25 5.11
C ALA A 115 -8.54 -10.23 6.43
N ARG A 116 -7.83 -10.14 7.57
CA ARG A 116 -8.46 -10.02 8.90
C ARG A 116 -9.18 -8.68 9.08
N GLN A 117 -8.55 -7.58 8.67
CA GLN A 117 -9.15 -6.25 8.77
C GLN A 117 -10.39 -6.14 7.87
N ASP A 118 -10.34 -6.67 6.65
CA ASP A 118 -11.48 -6.70 5.74
C ASP A 118 -12.63 -7.55 6.29
N ALA A 119 -12.31 -8.72 6.85
CA ALA A 119 -13.31 -9.57 7.50
C ALA A 119 -13.98 -8.87 8.69
N LEU A 120 -13.18 -8.18 9.52
CA LEU A 120 -13.69 -7.39 10.65
C LEU A 120 -14.56 -6.23 10.18
N ASN A 121 -14.09 -5.44 9.22
CA ASN A 121 -14.84 -4.33 8.66
C ASN A 121 -16.17 -4.80 8.05
N ASN A 122 -16.15 -5.90 7.28
CA ASN A 122 -17.37 -6.49 6.71
C ASN A 122 -18.35 -6.95 7.80
N ALA A 123 -17.85 -7.51 8.90
CA ALA A 123 -18.69 -7.93 10.02
C ALA A 123 -19.31 -6.74 10.76
N ILE A 124 -18.53 -5.68 10.98
CA ILE A 124 -19.01 -4.42 11.58
C ILE A 124 -20.09 -3.80 10.69
N ASP A 125 -19.80 -3.61 9.39
CA ASP A 125 -20.73 -2.99 8.45
C ASP A 125 -22.04 -3.77 8.37
N LYS A 126 -21.96 -5.11 8.31
CA LYS A 126 -23.15 -5.97 8.34
C LYS A 126 -23.98 -5.72 9.59
N GLN A 127 -23.37 -5.72 10.78
CA GLN A 127 -24.11 -5.50 12.04
C GLN A 127 -24.73 -4.10 12.10
N LEU A 128 -24.04 -3.07 11.62
CA LEU A 128 -24.57 -1.71 11.59
C LEU A 128 -25.76 -1.58 10.65
N ILE A 129 -25.68 -2.17 9.46
CA ILE A 129 -26.80 -2.19 8.52
C ILE A 129 -27.95 -3.04 9.02
N GLU A 130 -27.69 -4.18 9.70
CA GLU A 130 -28.74 -4.96 10.38
C GLU A 130 -29.51 -4.12 11.41
N ARG A 131 -28.80 -3.34 12.24
CA ARG A 131 -29.42 -2.43 13.21
C ARG A 131 -30.25 -1.36 12.51
N ALA A 132 -29.74 -0.76 11.44
CA ALA A 132 -30.46 0.25 10.66
C ALA A 132 -31.71 -0.32 10.00
N ALA A 133 -31.64 -1.52 9.41
CA ALA A 133 -32.77 -2.23 8.82
C ALA A 133 -33.86 -2.53 9.87
N LYS A 134 -33.47 -3.03 11.05
CA LYS A 134 -34.38 -3.28 12.16
C LYS A 134 -35.04 -2.00 12.68
N ALA A 135 -34.29 -0.93 12.82
CA ALA A 135 -34.84 0.38 13.26
C ALA A 135 -35.80 0.97 12.23
N ALA A 136 -35.62 0.67 10.94
CA ALA A 136 -36.51 1.04 9.86
C ALA A 136 -37.74 0.10 9.69
N GLY A 137 -37.85 -0.94 10.50
CA GLY A 137 -38.94 -1.93 10.40
C GLY A 137 -38.84 -2.81 9.15
N SER A 138 -37.67 -2.93 8.54
CA SER A 138 -37.46 -3.75 7.35
C SER A 138 -37.42 -5.25 7.70
N PRO A 139 -37.99 -6.15 6.88
CA PRO A 139 -38.02 -7.58 7.16
C PRO A 139 -36.63 -8.25 7.03
N SER A 140 -35.72 -7.67 6.28
CA SER A 140 -34.34 -8.15 6.11
C SER A 140 -33.39 -7.06 5.71
N ILE A 141 -32.06 -7.33 5.76
CA ILE A 141 -31.02 -6.43 5.26
C ILE A 141 -31.20 -6.20 3.75
N GLU A 142 -31.46 -7.27 3.01
CA GLU A 142 -31.62 -7.23 1.55
C GLU A 142 -32.80 -6.32 1.17
N ALA A 143 -33.95 -6.46 1.83
CA ALA A 143 -35.12 -5.62 1.60
C ALA A 143 -34.83 -4.16 1.94
N TYR A 144 -34.10 -3.89 3.04
CA TYR A 144 -33.67 -2.55 3.43
C TYR A 144 -32.76 -1.92 2.40
N MET A 145 -31.72 -2.64 1.98
CA MET A 145 -30.74 -2.18 1.00
C MET A 145 -31.39 -1.92 -0.36
N GLN A 146 -32.25 -2.84 -0.81
CA GLN A 146 -33.00 -2.71 -2.07
C GLN A 146 -33.87 -1.46 -2.06
N ALA A 147 -34.66 -1.23 -1.00
CA ALA A 147 -35.51 -0.06 -0.88
C ALA A 147 -34.70 1.26 -0.90
N LYS A 148 -33.48 1.26 -0.32
CA LYS A 148 -32.59 2.42 -0.33
C LYS A 148 -31.98 2.67 -1.71
N VAL A 149 -31.59 1.62 -2.42
CA VAL A 149 -31.07 1.72 -3.79
C VAL A 149 -32.16 2.19 -4.75
N GLU A 150 -33.38 1.65 -4.64
CA GLU A 150 -34.53 2.10 -5.44
C GLU A 150 -34.88 3.57 -5.18
N ALA A 151 -34.82 4.01 -3.92
CA ALA A 151 -35.07 5.40 -3.56
C ALA A 151 -33.98 6.39 -4.03
N ALA A 152 -32.76 5.91 -4.21
CA ALA A 152 -31.61 6.74 -4.61
C ALA A 152 -31.47 6.94 -6.12
N GLY A 153 -32.17 6.15 -6.95
CA GLY A 153 -32.11 6.32 -8.40
C GLY A 153 -33.07 5.44 -9.17
N GLY A 154 -33.91 6.07 -9.97
CA GLY A 154 -34.69 5.42 -11.04
C GLY A 154 -33.80 4.98 -12.21
N GLU A 155 -34.42 4.55 -13.32
CA GLU A 155 -33.73 4.31 -14.59
C GLU A 155 -32.94 5.56 -15.02
N PRO A 156 -31.64 5.42 -15.36
CA PRO A 156 -30.86 6.57 -15.84
C PRO A 156 -31.47 7.15 -17.13
N SER A 157 -31.53 8.49 -17.20
CA SER A 157 -31.92 9.17 -18.43
C SER A 157 -30.82 9.07 -19.49
N GLU A 158 -31.19 9.24 -20.77
CA GLU A 158 -30.23 9.26 -21.88
C GLU A 158 -29.14 10.32 -21.71
N GLU A 159 -29.50 11.49 -21.17
CA GLU A 159 -28.56 12.57 -20.88
C GLU A 159 -27.52 12.14 -19.82
N GLU A 160 -27.95 11.48 -18.75
CA GLU A 160 -27.07 10.96 -17.71
C GLU A 160 -26.16 9.84 -18.23
N LEU A 161 -26.68 8.94 -19.08
CA LEU A 161 -25.90 7.87 -19.71
C LEU A 161 -24.82 8.45 -20.63
N LEU A 162 -25.17 9.43 -21.44
CA LEU A 162 -24.22 10.07 -22.35
C LEU A 162 -23.14 10.85 -21.56
N ALA A 163 -23.53 11.56 -20.50
CA ALA A 163 -22.59 12.24 -19.62
C ALA A 163 -21.64 11.26 -18.92
N PHE A 164 -22.17 10.14 -18.44
CA PHE A 164 -21.36 9.07 -17.83
C PHE A 164 -20.38 8.46 -18.84
N TYR A 165 -20.86 8.14 -20.05
CA TYR A 165 -20.00 7.64 -21.12
C TYR A 165 -18.87 8.63 -21.43
N ASN A 166 -19.18 9.91 -21.68
CA ASN A 166 -18.19 10.92 -22.02
C ASN A 166 -17.15 11.15 -20.92
N LYS A 167 -17.51 10.94 -19.65
CA LYS A 167 -16.60 11.05 -18.52
C LYS A 167 -15.59 9.89 -18.44
N HIS A 168 -16.01 8.70 -18.89
CA HIS A 168 -15.23 7.46 -18.68
C HIS A 168 -14.65 6.86 -19.95
N ALA A 169 -15.15 7.26 -21.14
CA ALA A 169 -14.69 6.75 -22.42
C ALA A 169 -13.27 7.20 -22.73
N SER A 170 -12.43 6.26 -23.17
CA SER A 170 -11.13 6.58 -23.78
C SER A 170 -11.33 7.10 -25.21
N PRO A 171 -10.32 7.76 -25.81
CA PRO A 171 -10.39 8.24 -27.19
C PRO A 171 -10.65 7.12 -28.24
N GLU A 172 -10.35 5.86 -27.87
CA GLU A 172 -10.50 4.68 -28.71
C GLU A 172 -11.78 3.88 -28.38
N ALA A 173 -12.62 4.41 -27.45
CA ALA A 173 -13.85 3.71 -27.05
C ALA A 173 -14.83 3.58 -28.24
N PRO A 174 -15.57 2.46 -28.35
CA PRO A 174 -16.63 2.31 -29.31
C PRO A 174 -17.70 3.41 -29.16
N PRO A 175 -18.41 3.79 -30.22
CA PRO A 175 -19.48 4.79 -30.12
C PRO A 175 -20.51 4.42 -29.03
N PHE A 176 -21.06 5.42 -28.35
CA PHE A 176 -22.01 5.27 -27.24
C PHE A 176 -23.14 4.28 -27.56
N GLU A 177 -23.75 4.38 -28.76
CA GLU A 177 -24.85 3.52 -29.20
C GLU A 177 -24.46 2.01 -29.22
N ALA A 178 -23.18 1.73 -29.52
CA ALA A 178 -22.69 0.33 -29.56
C ALA A 178 -22.49 -0.27 -28.15
N VAL A 179 -22.32 0.58 -27.14
CA VAL A 179 -22.02 0.16 -25.75
C VAL A 179 -23.07 0.64 -24.76
N ARG A 180 -24.19 1.18 -25.22
CA ARG A 180 -25.23 1.78 -24.40
C ARG A 180 -25.67 0.88 -23.24
N GLN A 181 -25.90 -0.40 -23.51
CA GLN A 181 -26.32 -1.35 -22.47
C GLN A 181 -25.24 -1.53 -21.38
N GLN A 182 -23.98 -1.58 -21.76
CA GLN A 182 -22.86 -1.67 -20.82
C GLN A 182 -22.73 -0.38 -19.99
N VAL A 183 -22.99 0.78 -20.60
CA VAL A 183 -23.02 2.08 -19.90
C VAL A 183 -24.14 2.10 -18.86
N VAL A 184 -25.35 1.60 -19.19
CA VAL A 184 -26.44 1.45 -18.22
C VAL A 184 -26.03 0.58 -17.05
N GLU A 185 -25.49 -0.61 -17.33
CA GLU A 185 -25.05 -1.55 -16.29
C GLU A 185 -23.97 -0.93 -15.39
N ALA A 186 -22.96 -0.30 -16.00
CA ALA A 186 -21.87 0.35 -15.25
C ALA A 186 -22.37 1.51 -14.38
N MET A 187 -23.27 2.34 -14.91
CA MET A 187 -23.83 3.46 -14.16
C MET A 187 -24.73 3.02 -13.01
N VAL A 188 -25.57 1.99 -13.23
CA VAL A 188 -26.41 1.40 -12.18
C VAL A 188 -25.51 0.77 -11.10
N GLU A 189 -24.44 0.10 -11.50
CA GLU A 189 -23.46 -0.46 -10.56
C GLU A 189 -22.80 0.63 -9.72
N GLU A 190 -22.33 1.72 -10.35
CA GLU A 190 -21.69 2.84 -9.64
C GLU A 190 -22.68 3.51 -8.66
N ARG A 191 -23.91 3.78 -9.07
CA ARG A 191 -24.97 4.32 -8.20
C ARG A 191 -25.28 3.42 -7.03
N THR A 192 -25.44 2.11 -7.29
CA THR A 192 -25.71 1.11 -6.24
C THR A 192 -24.58 1.07 -5.22
N ARG A 193 -23.33 1.03 -5.70
CA ARG A 193 -22.13 1.07 -4.85
C ARG A 193 -22.09 2.35 -4.01
N GLY A 194 -22.25 3.51 -4.65
CA GLY A 194 -22.27 4.80 -3.96
C GLY A 194 -23.35 4.90 -2.89
N THR A 195 -24.55 4.36 -3.16
CA THR A 195 -25.65 4.32 -2.18
C THR A 195 -25.31 3.42 -0.99
N ILE A 196 -24.75 2.24 -1.25
CA ILE A 196 -24.32 1.31 -0.20
C ILE A 196 -23.21 1.91 0.65
N ASP A 197 -22.19 2.51 0.02
CA ASP A 197 -21.08 3.13 0.72
C ASP A 197 -21.56 4.32 1.59
N ALA A 198 -22.52 5.11 1.11
CA ALA A 198 -23.15 6.19 1.88
C ALA A 198 -23.95 5.68 3.08
N LEU A 199 -24.73 4.58 2.92
CA LEU A 199 -25.46 3.96 4.02
C LEU A 199 -24.53 3.41 5.10
N VAL A 200 -23.46 2.75 4.70
CA VAL A 200 -22.42 2.24 5.63
C VAL A 200 -21.74 3.41 6.36
N ALA A 201 -21.36 4.45 5.63
CA ALA A 201 -20.73 5.62 6.22
C ALA A 201 -21.64 6.31 7.25
N GLU A 202 -22.93 6.45 6.96
CA GLU A 202 -23.91 7.03 7.88
C GLU A 202 -24.11 6.16 9.11
N ALA A 203 -24.23 4.83 8.93
CA ALA A 203 -24.37 3.89 10.03
C ALA A 203 -23.13 3.87 10.95
N ARG A 204 -21.95 4.08 10.40
CA ARG A 204 -20.69 4.20 11.18
C ARG A 204 -20.61 5.47 12.00
N LYS A 205 -21.11 6.63 11.50
CA LYS A 205 -21.09 7.91 12.23
C LYS A 205 -21.85 7.85 13.56
N GLY A 206 -22.96 7.12 13.61
CA GLY A 206 -23.79 6.96 14.80
C GLY A 206 -23.32 5.86 15.77
N ALA A 207 -22.21 5.19 15.51
CA ALA A 207 -21.74 4.04 16.26
C ALA A 207 -20.41 4.28 16.98
N THR A 208 -20.35 3.86 18.25
CA THR A 208 -19.06 3.71 18.94
C THR A 208 -18.49 2.34 18.60
N ILE A 209 -17.39 2.30 17.83
CA ILE A 209 -16.74 1.07 17.38
C ILE A 209 -15.41 0.94 18.10
N SER A 210 -15.28 -0.10 18.94
CA SER A 210 -14.00 -0.51 19.52
C SER A 210 -13.53 -1.76 18.79
N GLN A 211 -12.32 -1.72 18.25
CA GLN A 211 -11.70 -2.84 17.54
C GLN A 211 -10.58 -3.42 18.38
N ASN A 212 -10.52 -4.74 18.47
CA ASN A 212 -9.51 -5.46 19.24
C ASN A 212 -8.94 -6.61 18.42
N LEU A 213 -8.57 -6.31 17.18
CA LEU A 213 -7.93 -7.27 16.29
C LEU A 213 -6.45 -7.40 16.63
N PRO A 214 -5.93 -8.62 16.87
CA PRO A 214 -4.49 -8.80 17.07
C PRO A 214 -3.69 -8.23 15.89
N ASP A 215 -2.65 -7.47 16.20
CA ASP A 215 -1.77 -6.87 15.19
C ASP A 215 -0.97 -7.97 14.49
N VAL A 216 -1.06 -8.03 13.18
CA VAL A 216 -0.34 -8.98 12.33
C VAL A 216 0.52 -8.16 11.38
N ARG A 217 1.75 -7.88 11.79
CA ARG A 217 2.70 -7.12 10.97
C ARG A 217 3.98 -7.91 10.76
N PRO A 218 4.64 -7.74 9.60
CA PRO A 218 5.98 -8.27 9.42
C PRO A 218 6.95 -7.60 10.40
N PRO A 219 8.09 -8.22 10.69
CA PRO A 219 9.16 -7.54 11.40
C PRO A 219 9.50 -6.20 10.75
N PRO A 220 9.76 -5.14 11.52
CA PRO A 220 10.12 -3.84 10.97
C PRO A 220 11.44 -3.94 10.19
N LEU A 221 11.51 -3.23 9.07
CA LEU A 221 12.74 -3.07 8.32
C LEU A 221 13.72 -2.18 9.10
N ASP A 222 15.00 -2.50 9.04
CA ASP A 222 16.03 -1.62 9.58
C ASP A 222 16.18 -0.39 8.68
N LEU A 223 15.51 0.67 9.06
CA LEU A 223 15.58 2.00 8.49
C LEU A 223 15.99 3.02 9.55
N SER A 224 16.99 2.66 10.35
CA SER A 224 17.56 3.55 11.37
C SER A 224 17.97 4.89 10.74
N ILE A 225 17.58 5.98 11.39
CA ILE A 225 17.93 7.32 10.96
C ILE A 225 19.26 7.70 11.61
N THR A 226 20.30 7.80 10.80
CA THR A 226 21.66 8.18 11.21
C THR A 226 21.85 9.71 11.15
N ASP A 227 22.92 10.23 11.77
CA ASP A 227 23.16 11.68 11.83
C ASP A 227 23.56 12.29 10.47
N ASP A 228 24.03 11.47 9.55
CA ASP A 228 24.35 11.87 8.18
C ASP A 228 23.14 11.98 7.26
N GLN A 229 21.94 11.65 7.76
CA GLN A 229 20.72 11.77 6.99
C GLN A 229 20.00 13.07 7.26
N PRO A 230 19.50 13.75 6.20
CA PRO A 230 18.65 14.91 6.38
C PRO A 230 17.41 14.52 7.17
N SER A 231 17.20 15.18 8.30
CA SER A 231 16.03 14.90 9.15
C SER A 231 15.41 16.17 9.70
N LYS A 232 14.10 16.12 9.96
CA LYS A 232 13.30 17.15 10.64
C LYS A 232 12.52 16.53 11.80
N GLY A 233 12.02 17.35 12.69
CA GLY A 233 11.27 16.91 13.87
C GLY A 233 12.19 16.62 15.05
N ASP A 234 11.73 15.76 15.96
CA ASP A 234 12.45 15.45 17.19
C ASP A 234 13.48 14.33 16.96
N PRO A 235 14.79 14.57 17.18
CA PRO A 235 15.80 13.52 17.11
C PRO A 235 15.54 12.34 18.06
N ALA A 236 14.86 12.56 19.17
CA ALA A 236 14.44 11.55 20.14
C ALA A 236 13.00 11.06 19.92
N GLY A 237 12.38 11.43 18.81
CA GLY A 237 11.00 11.07 18.50
C GLY A 237 10.81 9.55 18.48
N VAL A 238 9.75 9.09 19.15
CA VAL A 238 9.43 7.66 19.29
C VAL A 238 8.92 7.03 18.00
N ILE A 239 8.56 7.85 17.02
CA ILE A 239 8.16 7.42 15.68
C ILE A 239 9.18 7.90 14.66
N SER A 240 9.70 6.98 13.85
CA SER A 240 10.50 7.31 12.68
C SER A 240 9.63 7.27 11.41
N VAL A 241 9.78 8.29 10.57
CA VAL A 241 9.19 8.33 9.23
C VAL A 241 10.31 8.54 8.23
N VAL A 242 10.54 7.57 7.35
CA VAL A 242 11.57 7.64 6.31
C VAL A 242 10.89 7.76 4.96
N GLU A 243 11.25 8.80 4.20
CA GLU A 243 10.82 8.99 2.82
C GLU A 243 11.97 8.68 1.86
N PHE A 244 11.73 7.78 0.89
CA PHE A 244 12.58 7.64 -0.30
C PHE A 244 12.01 8.51 -1.41
N SER A 245 12.82 9.42 -1.92
CA SER A 245 12.35 10.53 -2.76
C SER A 245 13.26 10.79 -3.95
N ASP A 246 12.69 11.42 -4.97
CA ASP A 246 13.35 11.81 -6.22
C ASP A 246 12.98 13.26 -6.56
N PHE A 247 13.97 14.09 -6.78
CA PHE A 247 13.78 15.52 -7.01
C PHE A 247 13.10 15.89 -8.34
N GLU A 248 13.05 14.98 -9.32
CA GLU A 248 12.28 15.18 -10.55
C GLU A 248 10.88 14.54 -10.51
N CYS A 249 10.58 13.72 -9.50
CA CYS A 249 9.28 13.07 -9.39
C CYS A 249 8.18 14.07 -8.98
N PRO A 250 7.12 14.27 -9.79
CA PRO A 250 6.05 15.22 -9.47
C PRO A 250 5.22 14.82 -8.24
N TYR A 251 5.20 13.53 -7.89
CA TYR A 251 4.57 13.04 -6.67
C TYR A 251 5.39 13.38 -5.43
N CYS A 252 6.73 13.38 -5.54
CA CYS A 252 7.63 13.79 -4.46
C CYS A 252 7.54 15.29 -4.16
N SER A 253 7.36 16.14 -5.18
CA SER A 253 7.10 17.56 -4.96
C SER A 253 5.86 17.79 -4.10
N ARG A 254 4.77 17.06 -4.35
CA ARG A 254 3.56 17.12 -3.51
C ARG A 254 3.79 16.54 -2.10
N ALA A 255 4.62 15.52 -1.99
CA ALA A 255 4.98 14.91 -0.71
C ALA A 255 5.80 15.87 0.18
N ALA A 256 6.62 16.75 -0.39
CA ALA A 256 7.36 17.77 0.34
C ALA A 256 6.43 18.72 1.14
N ASP A 257 5.29 19.11 0.55
CA ASP A 257 4.27 19.90 1.24
C ASP A 257 3.63 19.08 2.38
N THR A 258 3.36 17.80 2.13
CA THR A 258 2.82 16.87 3.13
C THR A 258 3.78 16.72 4.31
N LEU A 259 5.08 16.55 4.05
CA LEU A 259 6.11 16.46 5.08
C LEU A 259 6.13 17.71 5.97
N THR A 260 6.06 18.89 5.36
CA THR A 260 6.01 20.17 6.09
C THR A 260 4.81 20.23 7.04
N GLY A 261 3.62 19.82 6.60
CA GLY A 261 2.42 19.72 7.43
C GLY A 261 2.56 18.72 8.58
N LEU A 262 3.18 17.58 8.33
CA LEU A 262 3.41 16.53 9.34
C LEU A 262 4.42 16.97 10.41
N VAL A 263 5.52 17.62 10.02
CA VAL A 263 6.49 18.18 10.98
C VAL A 263 5.82 19.18 11.92
N GLY A 264 4.94 20.04 11.38
CA GLY A 264 4.16 20.97 12.19
C GLY A 264 3.17 20.30 13.14
N ARG A 265 2.58 19.17 12.73
CA ARG A 265 1.61 18.41 13.54
C ARG A 265 2.27 17.58 14.65
N TYR A 266 3.51 17.09 14.46
CA TYR A 266 4.19 16.17 15.38
C TYR A 266 5.58 16.65 15.82
N PRO A 267 5.74 17.88 16.33
CA PRO A 267 7.07 18.49 16.54
C PRO A 267 7.95 17.80 17.59
N GLN A 268 7.37 17.01 18.51
CA GLN A 268 8.08 16.39 19.64
C GLN A 268 7.92 14.87 19.72
N LYS A 269 7.40 14.24 18.68
CA LYS A 269 7.09 12.80 18.72
C LYS A 269 7.63 12.02 17.53
N VAL A 270 7.94 12.72 16.45
CA VAL A 270 8.28 12.10 15.19
C VAL A 270 9.58 12.67 14.67
N ARG A 271 10.47 11.78 14.23
CA ARG A 271 11.66 12.11 13.44
C ARG A 271 11.40 11.73 11.99
N PHE A 272 11.43 12.70 11.09
CA PHE A 272 11.30 12.52 9.65
C PHE A 272 12.69 12.52 9.03
N ALA A 273 12.97 11.56 8.13
CA ALA A 273 14.21 11.48 7.40
C ALA A 273 13.97 11.34 5.90
N PHE A 274 14.86 11.94 5.13
CA PHE A 274 14.88 11.87 3.68
C PHE A 274 16.00 10.92 3.22
N ARG A 275 15.69 10.05 2.24
CA ARG A 275 16.66 9.21 1.54
C ARG A 275 16.52 9.38 0.04
N HIS A 276 17.65 9.38 -0.65
CA HIS A 276 17.69 9.54 -2.10
C HIS A 276 17.32 8.26 -2.83
N PHE A 277 16.39 8.38 -3.78
CA PHE A 277 16.04 7.27 -4.67
C PHE A 277 15.80 7.81 -6.10
N PRO A 278 16.84 8.32 -6.78
CA PRO A 278 16.73 8.89 -8.12
C PRO A 278 16.35 7.81 -9.14
N LEU A 279 15.21 8.00 -9.82
CA LEU A 279 14.71 7.08 -10.83
C LEU A 279 15.52 7.23 -12.14
N SER A 280 15.81 6.12 -12.80
CA SER A 280 16.71 6.08 -13.96
C SER A 280 16.22 6.86 -15.18
N PHE A 281 14.91 7.09 -15.29
CA PHE A 281 14.29 7.86 -16.36
C PHE A 281 14.17 9.36 -16.06
N HIS A 282 14.64 9.81 -14.91
CA HIS A 282 14.73 11.21 -14.51
C HIS A 282 16.20 11.69 -14.63
N PRO A 283 16.56 12.41 -15.70
CA PRO A 283 17.97 12.70 -16.02
C PRO A 283 18.67 13.60 -15.00
N ASN A 284 17.94 14.50 -14.33
CA ASN A 284 18.51 15.44 -13.36
C ASN A 284 18.27 14.99 -11.89
N ALA A 285 17.55 13.90 -11.63
CA ALA A 285 17.28 13.43 -10.28
C ALA A 285 18.56 13.08 -9.52
N ARG A 286 19.50 12.36 -10.16
CA ARG A 286 20.79 12.02 -9.55
C ARG A 286 21.68 13.24 -9.33
N PRO A 287 21.91 14.13 -10.30
CA PRO A 287 22.60 15.39 -10.05
C PRO A 287 22.00 16.22 -8.92
N ALA A 288 20.66 16.34 -8.85
CA ALA A 288 19.99 17.07 -7.77
C ALA A 288 20.21 16.40 -6.41
N ALA A 289 20.15 15.05 -6.35
CA ALA A 289 20.46 14.29 -5.14
C ALA A 289 21.92 14.52 -4.68
N GLU A 290 22.89 14.46 -5.59
CA GLU A 290 24.30 14.71 -5.26
C GLU A 290 24.51 16.15 -4.72
N HIS A 291 23.89 17.15 -5.34
CA HIS A 291 23.93 18.54 -4.84
C HIS A 291 23.30 18.66 -3.45
N SER A 292 22.20 17.96 -3.19
CA SER A 292 21.53 18.01 -1.89
C SER A 292 22.33 17.34 -0.78
N VAL A 293 23.13 16.30 -1.08
CA VAL A 293 24.13 15.75 -0.13
C VAL A 293 25.17 16.80 0.21
N CYS A 294 25.67 17.53 -0.78
CA CYS A 294 26.60 18.63 -0.54
C CYS A 294 25.95 19.81 0.21
N ALA A 295 24.65 20.01 0.04
CA ALA A 295 23.87 20.95 0.83
C ALA A 295 23.76 20.50 2.30
N GLN A 296 23.55 19.19 2.55
CA GLN A 296 23.52 18.61 3.90
C GLN A 296 24.84 18.85 4.65
N GLU A 297 25.98 18.65 4.01
CA GLU A 297 27.31 18.92 4.59
C GLU A 297 27.49 20.39 5.00
N GLN A 298 26.76 21.29 4.37
CA GLN A 298 26.78 22.73 4.69
C GLN A 298 25.62 23.19 5.57
N GLY A 299 24.78 22.25 6.06
CA GLY A 299 23.59 22.56 6.86
C GLY A 299 22.49 23.27 6.07
N LYS A 300 22.48 23.08 4.73
CA LYS A 300 21.58 23.76 3.78
C LYS A 300 20.63 22.79 3.05
N PHE A 301 20.50 21.56 3.53
CA PHE A 301 19.70 20.54 2.84
C PHE A 301 18.27 21.00 2.59
N TRP A 302 17.59 21.48 3.62
CA TRP A 302 16.15 21.77 3.49
C TRP A 302 15.87 23.02 2.68
N GLU A 303 16.73 24.03 2.77
CA GLU A 303 16.66 25.21 1.91
C GLU A 303 16.82 24.82 0.43
N PHE A 304 17.82 23.99 0.13
CA PHE A 304 18.06 23.50 -1.23
C PHE A 304 16.93 22.58 -1.72
N HIS A 305 16.51 21.62 -0.89
CA HIS A 305 15.39 20.70 -1.14
C HIS A 305 14.12 21.47 -1.56
N ASP A 306 13.71 22.46 -0.78
CA ASP A 306 12.49 23.22 -1.03
C ASP A 306 12.60 24.06 -2.32
N LEU A 307 13.80 24.60 -2.61
CA LEU A 307 14.08 25.33 -3.84
C LEU A 307 14.00 24.39 -5.06
N VAL A 308 14.61 23.22 -5.00
CA VAL A 308 14.59 22.26 -6.11
C VAL A 308 13.18 21.81 -6.41
N PHE A 309 12.38 21.44 -5.43
CA PHE A 309 10.99 21.02 -5.67
C PHE A 309 10.11 22.15 -6.21
N ARG A 310 10.31 23.40 -5.79
CA ARG A 310 9.61 24.55 -6.37
C ARG A 310 10.01 24.85 -7.82
N ASN A 311 11.23 24.47 -8.22
CA ASN A 311 11.76 24.68 -9.56
C ASN A 311 11.88 23.38 -10.37
N GLN A 312 11.14 22.32 -10.01
CA GLN A 312 11.25 20.99 -10.57
C GLN A 312 11.16 20.95 -12.11
N ARG A 313 10.32 21.83 -12.68
CA ARG A 313 10.23 21.98 -14.13
C ARG A 313 11.43 22.79 -14.63
N GLY A 314 12.32 22.15 -15.39
CA GLY A 314 13.48 22.80 -15.99
C GLY A 314 14.76 22.64 -15.18
N LEU A 315 14.87 21.61 -14.34
CA LEU A 315 16.13 21.25 -13.71
C LEU A 315 17.19 20.93 -14.76
N SER A 316 18.38 21.47 -14.55
CA SER A 316 19.59 21.22 -15.32
C SER A 316 20.79 21.41 -14.40
N GLY A 317 21.97 21.00 -14.82
CA GLY A 317 23.18 21.23 -14.03
C GLY A 317 23.42 22.72 -13.71
N GLU A 318 23.16 23.63 -14.68
CA GLU A 318 23.26 25.08 -14.47
C GLU A 318 22.22 25.53 -13.43
N LYS A 319 20.95 25.10 -13.58
CA LYS A 319 19.87 25.47 -12.65
C LYS A 319 20.14 24.98 -11.24
N LEU A 320 20.69 23.78 -11.06
CA LEU A 320 21.07 23.25 -9.75
C LEU A 320 22.14 24.10 -9.08
N GLY A 321 23.12 24.64 -9.88
CA GLY A 321 24.13 25.58 -9.38
C GLY A 321 23.51 26.91 -8.91
N GLU A 322 22.54 27.46 -9.66
CA GLU A 322 21.80 28.67 -9.26
C GLU A 322 21.03 28.45 -7.97
N LEU A 323 20.29 27.31 -7.85
CA LEU A 323 19.52 26.98 -6.68
C LEU A 323 20.41 26.72 -5.45
N ALA A 324 21.60 26.16 -5.65
CA ALA A 324 22.58 26.00 -4.60
C ALA A 324 23.06 27.34 -4.04
N ALA A 325 23.34 28.31 -4.94
CA ALA A 325 23.71 29.67 -4.53
C ALA A 325 22.53 30.37 -3.81
N GLU A 326 21.28 30.22 -4.32
CA GLU A 326 20.07 30.75 -3.68
C GLU A 326 19.83 30.15 -2.30
N ALA A 327 20.14 28.85 -2.09
CA ALA A 327 20.10 28.18 -0.80
C ALA A 327 21.20 28.67 0.18
N GLY A 328 22.14 29.50 -0.30
CA GLY A 328 23.25 30.04 0.49
C GLY A 328 24.39 29.05 0.67
N MET A 329 24.57 28.14 -0.27
CA MET A 329 25.71 27.21 -0.28
C MET A 329 26.99 27.92 -0.75
N ASP A 330 28.13 27.55 -0.16
CA ASP A 330 29.43 27.92 -0.60
C ASP A 330 29.81 27.14 -1.89
N SER A 331 30.13 27.86 -2.97
CA SER A 331 30.39 27.26 -4.28
C SER A 331 31.69 26.46 -4.33
N ALA A 332 32.71 26.86 -3.55
CA ALA A 332 33.99 26.13 -3.51
C ALA A 332 33.79 24.79 -2.77
N LYS A 333 33.07 24.79 -1.65
CA LYS A 333 32.71 23.57 -0.91
C LYS A 333 31.79 22.66 -1.74
N LEU A 334 30.85 23.22 -2.49
CA LEU A 334 30.01 22.46 -3.41
C LEU A 334 30.83 21.74 -4.47
N SER A 335 31.73 22.49 -5.14
CA SER A 335 32.62 21.94 -6.19
C SER A 335 33.53 20.84 -5.63
N GLU A 336 34.08 21.04 -4.43
CA GLU A 336 34.93 20.07 -3.73
C GLU A 336 34.14 18.81 -3.38
N CYS A 337 32.93 18.96 -2.80
CA CYS A 337 32.08 17.86 -2.44
C CYS A 337 31.70 17.00 -3.66
N LEU A 338 31.22 17.62 -4.74
CA LEU A 338 30.88 16.92 -5.98
C LEU A 338 32.09 16.23 -6.61
N GLY A 339 33.24 16.92 -6.63
CA GLY A 339 34.48 16.41 -7.21
C GLY A 339 35.11 15.25 -6.42
N SER A 340 34.86 15.15 -5.12
CA SER A 340 35.37 14.07 -4.26
C SER A 340 34.68 12.73 -4.49
N GLY A 341 33.49 12.70 -5.08
CA GLY A 341 32.65 11.50 -5.27
C GLY A 341 31.90 11.02 -4.03
N ARG A 342 32.08 11.67 -2.83
CA ARG A 342 31.37 11.24 -1.60
C ARG A 342 29.85 11.45 -1.69
N ALA A 343 29.41 12.52 -2.36
CA ALA A 343 27.99 12.75 -2.61
C ALA A 343 27.36 11.62 -3.42
N ARG A 344 28.04 11.19 -4.49
CA ARG A 344 27.62 10.04 -5.28
C ARG A 344 27.53 8.78 -4.44
N ALA A 345 28.57 8.48 -3.65
CA ALA A 345 28.59 7.30 -2.78
C ALA A 345 27.41 7.28 -1.79
N LYS A 346 27.04 8.44 -1.23
CA LYS A 346 25.88 8.57 -0.34
C LYS A 346 24.56 8.31 -1.06
N VAL A 347 24.38 8.87 -2.27
CA VAL A 347 23.20 8.64 -3.10
C VAL A 347 23.09 7.16 -3.47
N ASP A 348 24.21 6.53 -3.85
CA ASP A 348 24.25 5.11 -4.19
C ASP A 348 23.90 4.22 -2.97
N ALA A 349 24.37 4.57 -1.78
CA ALA A 349 24.04 3.85 -0.55
C ALA A 349 22.54 3.97 -0.21
N ASP A 350 21.95 5.16 -0.32
CA ASP A 350 20.51 5.37 -0.10
C ASP A 350 19.68 4.62 -1.14
N TYR A 351 20.08 4.65 -2.41
CA TYR A 351 19.45 3.92 -3.50
C TYR A 351 19.50 2.40 -3.27
N ALA A 352 20.68 1.87 -2.91
CA ALA A 352 20.84 0.45 -2.58
C ALA A 352 19.96 0.04 -1.40
N LYS A 353 19.90 0.88 -0.34
CA LYS A 353 19.02 0.65 0.79
C LYS A 353 17.54 0.66 0.39
N GLY A 354 17.15 1.57 -0.50
CA GLY A 354 15.79 1.58 -1.07
C GLY A 354 15.45 0.29 -1.80
N LEU A 355 16.36 -0.22 -2.64
CA LEU A 355 16.18 -1.52 -3.29
C LEU A 355 16.10 -2.67 -2.28
N GLU A 356 16.95 -2.65 -1.26
CA GLU A 356 16.96 -3.64 -0.19
C GLU A 356 15.61 -3.71 0.55
N VAL A 357 14.99 -2.57 0.84
CA VAL A 357 13.73 -2.52 1.56
C VAL A 357 12.49 -2.56 0.65
N GLY A 358 12.68 -2.79 -0.66
CA GLY A 358 11.61 -3.04 -1.61
C GLY A 358 10.96 -1.77 -2.19
N VAL A 359 11.66 -0.63 -2.23
CA VAL A 359 11.20 0.58 -2.92
C VAL A 359 11.11 0.30 -4.42
N GLN A 360 9.92 0.48 -5.00
CA GLN A 360 9.66 0.31 -6.42
C GLN A 360 9.39 1.63 -7.15
N GLY A 361 9.23 2.72 -6.41
CA GLY A 361 8.94 4.05 -6.95
C GLY A 361 8.95 5.10 -5.86
N THR A 362 8.79 6.37 -6.25
CA THR A 362 8.85 7.51 -5.34
C THR A 362 7.58 8.38 -5.43
N PRO A 363 7.16 9.00 -4.31
CA PRO A 363 7.70 8.84 -2.96
C PRO A 363 7.31 7.49 -2.35
N SER A 364 8.20 6.87 -1.55
CA SER A 364 7.88 5.72 -0.73
C SER A 364 8.12 6.05 0.74
N PHE A 365 7.12 5.80 1.58
CA PHE A 365 7.17 6.10 3.01
C PHE A 365 7.24 4.84 3.85
N TYR A 366 8.00 4.93 4.92
CA TYR A 366 8.11 3.89 5.96
C TYR A 366 7.92 4.53 7.33
N ILE A 367 7.02 3.96 8.14
CA ILE A 367 6.73 4.42 9.50
C ILE A 367 7.17 3.32 10.47
N ASN A 368 8.14 3.61 11.34
CA ASN A 368 8.76 2.62 12.22
C ASN A 368 9.21 1.35 11.48
N GLY A 369 9.81 1.51 10.30
CA GLY A 369 10.25 0.39 9.46
C GLY A 369 9.15 -0.41 8.77
N GLN A 370 7.88 0.01 8.88
CA GLN A 370 6.75 -0.58 8.16
C GLN A 370 6.45 0.22 6.90
N ALA A 371 6.36 -0.45 5.74
CA ALA A 371 6.00 0.19 4.49
C ALA A 371 4.59 0.79 4.57
N TYR A 372 4.45 2.04 4.18
CA TYR A 372 3.18 2.74 4.12
C TYR A 372 2.60 2.68 2.70
N ALA A 373 1.45 2.04 2.55
CA ALA A 373 0.80 1.82 1.25
C ALA A 373 -0.39 2.78 0.97
N GLY A 374 -0.61 3.79 1.85
CA GLY A 374 -1.72 4.74 1.71
C GLY A 374 -1.38 5.95 0.84
N ASN A 375 -2.36 6.84 0.66
CA ASN A 375 -2.13 8.12 0.00
C ASN A 375 -1.17 8.99 0.82
N PRO A 376 -0.17 9.65 0.21
CA PRO A 376 0.80 10.49 0.89
C PRO A 376 0.22 11.89 1.20
N THR A 377 -0.86 11.96 1.99
CA THR A 377 -1.45 13.20 2.49
C THR A 377 -1.20 13.37 3.99
N VAL A 378 -1.26 14.61 4.47
CA VAL A 378 -1.08 14.94 5.90
C VAL A 378 -2.06 14.14 6.77
N GLU A 379 -3.30 14.00 6.33
CA GLU A 379 -4.36 13.29 7.05
C GLU A 379 -4.07 11.79 7.11
N ALA A 380 -3.72 11.19 5.97
CA ALA A 380 -3.59 9.74 5.88
C ALA A 380 -2.29 9.23 6.52
N ILE A 381 -1.14 9.89 6.29
CA ILE A 381 0.11 9.59 7.00
C ILE A 381 -0.04 9.94 8.48
N GLY A 382 -0.70 11.06 8.80
CA GLY A 382 -0.99 11.46 10.18
C GLY A 382 -1.79 10.40 10.93
N ALA A 383 -2.82 9.83 10.33
CA ALA A 383 -3.58 8.73 10.94
C ALA A 383 -2.72 7.48 11.19
N ALA A 384 -1.79 7.17 10.28
CA ALA A 384 -0.85 6.06 10.47
C ALA A 384 0.15 6.36 11.61
N ILE A 385 0.65 7.58 11.72
CA ILE A 385 1.51 8.03 12.83
C ILE A 385 0.73 7.97 14.16
N ASP A 386 -0.52 8.46 14.20
CA ASP A 386 -1.37 8.42 15.39
C ASP A 386 -1.60 6.97 15.86
N ALA A 387 -1.78 6.03 14.93
CA ALA A 387 -1.89 4.61 15.23
C ALA A 387 -0.59 4.03 15.82
N GLU A 388 0.57 4.41 15.30
CA GLU A 388 1.87 3.98 15.86
C GLU A 388 2.13 4.60 17.24
N LEU A 389 1.75 5.87 17.45
CA LEU A 389 1.84 6.53 18.77
C LEU A 389 0.96 5.84 19.82
N ALA A 390 -0.25 5.41 19.42
CA ALA A 390 -1.14 4.68 20.32
C ALA A 390 -0.54 3.31 20.72
N ARG A 391 0.18 2.66 19.82
CA ARG A 391 0.88 1.38 20.11
C ARG A 391 2.10 1.58 21.01
N ALA A 392 2.86 2.65 20.79
CA ALA A 392 4.04 2.96 21.61
C ALA A 392 3.70 3.38 23.05
N GLY A 393 2.47 3.85 23.30
CA GLY A 393 1.97 4.27 24.60
C GLY A 393 1.17 3.20 25.36
N SER A 394 0.96 2.04 24.74
CA SER A 394 0.29 0.88 25.34
C SER A 394 1.31 -0.16 25.80
#